data_b5c76f9ec548002bf436ef31557ea48d
#
_entry.id   b5c76f9ec548002bf436ef31557ea48d
#
_cell.length_a   1.000
_cell.length_b   1.000
_cell.length_c   1.000
_cell.angle_alpha   90.00
_cell.angle_beta   90.00
_cell.angle_gamma   90.00
#
_symmetry.space_group_name_H-M   'P 1'
#
loop_
_entity.id
_entity.type
_entity.pdbx_description
1 polymer ?
#
loop_
_entity_poly.entity_id
_entity_poly.type
_entity_poly.pdbx_seq_one_letter_code
_entity_poly.pdbx_strand_id
1 'polypeptide(L)'
;MANYTEKQWNAKKVELMERCYNGFAELGLHGTGIRGVAKYCGYNTSMIYTYFKDLDDLIIQSTEYCMSKVEQDFMAKAPTDVEDLWRFIDEIPYWTAEKHGKKYRLMYQVYTHPKYRDYGQKFFKGVDQRYTEYAKKLEGKLGIPYQKLTPLIFILIRACVHYALFEDEFY
;
A
#
# COMPACT_ATOMS: atom_id res chain seq x y z
N MET A 1 -32.89 -5.09 7.77
CA MET A 1 -31.41 -4.99 7.80
C MET A 1 -30.86 -6.40 7.79
N ALA A 2 -29.97 -6.73 6.88
CA ALA A 2 -29.32 -8.05 6.86
C ALA A 2 -28.45 -8.19 8.14
N ASN A 3 -28.73 -9.20 8.97
CA ASN A 3 -27.90 -9.53 10.12
C ASN A 3 -26.59 -10.15 9.63
N TYR A 4 -25.57 -9.33 9.38
CA TYR A 4 -24.24 -9.81 9.09
C TYR A 4 -23.58 -10.35 10.35
N THR A 5 -22.94 -11.52 10.25
CA THR A 5 -21.99 -11.96 11.28
C THR A 5 -20.78 -11.01 11.28
N GLU A 6 -20.05 -10.91 12.38
CA GLU A 6 -18.83 -10.08 12.47
C GLU A 6 -17.82 -10.39 11.34
N LYS A 7 -17.67 -11.68 11.01
CA LYS A 7 -16.81 -12.11 9.89
C LYS A 7 -17.29 -11.56 8.53
N GLN A 8 -18.60 -11.61 8.28
CA GLN A 8 -19.19 -11.07 7.04
C GLN A 8 -19.08 -9.54 6.99
N TRP A 9 -19.27 -8.86 8.14
CA TRP A 9 -19.08 -7.42 8.26
C TRP A 9 -17.65 -7.01 7.90
N ASN A 10 -16.66 -7.66 8.49
CA ASN A 10 -15.25 -7.39 8.25
C ASN A 10 -14.86 -7.68 6.80
N ALA A 11 -15.31 -8.79 6.21
CA ALA A 11 -15.07 -9.12 4.81
C ALA A 11 -15.66 -8.07 3.87
N LYS A 12 -16.88 -7.56 4.15
CA LYS A 12 -17.50 -6.52 3.34
C LYS A 12 -16.79 -5.18 3.47
N LYS A 13 -16.33 -4.83 4.66
CA LYS A 13 -15.52 -3.63 4.89
C LYS A 13 -14.22 -3.68 4.09
N VAL A 14 -13.53 -4.82 4.08
CA VAL A 14 -12.32 -5.05 3.29
C VAL A 14 -12.59 -4.88 1.79
N GLU A 15 -13.62 -5.53 1.27
CA GLU A 15 -14.03 -5.39 -0.13
C GLU A 15 -14.29 -3.92 -0.51
N LEU A 16 -14.98 -3.17 0.35
CA LEU A 16 -15.22 -1.75 0.15
C LEU A 16 -13.92 -0.93 0.12
N MET A 17 -13.01 -1.19 1.05
CA MET A 17 -11.70 -0.51 1.08
C MET A 17 -10.92 -0.73 -0.21
N GLU A 18 -10.83 -1.97 -0.70
CA GLU A 18 -10.11 -2.29 -1.92
C GLU A 18 -10.74 -1.66 -3.16
N ARG A 19 -12.07 -1.78 -3.31
CA ARG A 19 -12.78 -1.20 -4.45
C ARG A 19 -12.73 0.31 -4.46
N CYS A 20 -12.96 0.96 -3.31
CA CYS A 20 -12.93 2.41 -3.22
C CYS A 20 -11.52 2.96 -3.44
N TYR A 21 -10.49 2.30 -2.93
CA TYR A 21 -9.10 2.68 -3.19
C TYR A 21 -8.75 2.62 -4.68
N ASN A 22 -9.14 1.53 -5.35
CA ASN A 22 -8.98 1.42 -6.79
C ASN A 22 -9.79 2.49 -7.53
N GLY A 23 -11.00 2.80 -7.06
CA GLY A 23 -11.81 3.89 -7.61
C GLY A 23 -11.13 5.25 -7.52
N PHE A 24 -10.53 5.58 -6.38
CA PHE A 24 -9.74 6.81 -6.23
C PHE A 24 -8.48 6.80 -7.10
N ALA A 25 -7.83 5.64 -7.27
CA ALA A 25 -6.65 5.52 -8.12
C ALA A 25 -6.97 5.74 -9.61
N GLU A 26 -8.16 5.34 -10.07
CA GLU A 26 -8.61 5.54 -11.45
C GLU A 26 -9.20 6.93 -11.70
N LEU A 27 -10.03 7.42 -10.78
CA LEU A 27 -10.76 8.69 -10.95
C LEU A 27 -9.94 9.92 -10.51
N GLY A 28 -8.87 9.70 -9.77
CA GLY A 28 -8.11 10.74 -9.06
C GLY A 28 -8.74 11.12 -7.71
N LEU A 29 -7.89 11.48 -6.76
CA LEU A 29 -8.32 11.89 -5.41
C LEU A 29 -9.02 13.26 -5.44
N HIS A 30 -8.52 14.19 -6.28
CA HIS A 30 -9.05 15.54 -6.39
C HIS A 30 -10.34 15.54 -7.21
N GLY A 31 -11.42 16.03 -6.62
CA GLY A 31 -12.74 16.13 -7.27
C GLY A 31 -13.59 14.86 -7.19
N THR A 32 -13.04 13.75 -6.68
CA THR A 32 -13.81 12.50 -6.49
C THR A 32 -14.42 12.49 -5.09
N GLY A 33 -15.70 12.89 -5.00
CA GLY A 33 -16.47 12.77 -3.78
C GLY A 33 -17.02 11.35 -3.57
N ILE A 34 -17.66 11.14 -2.41
CA ILE A 34 -18.22 9.83 -2.02
C ILE A 34 -19.23 9.28 -3.05
N ARG A 35 -19.99 10.17 -3.73
CA ARG A 35 -20.94 9.76 -4.78
C ARG A 35 -20.22 9.22 -6.01
N GLY A 36 -19.10 9.83 -6.41
CA GLY A 36 -18.31 9.40 -7.56
C GLY A 36 -17.69 8.03 -7.32
N VAL A 37 -17.03 7.83 -6.18
CA VAL A 37 -16.41 6.54 -5.85
C VAL A 37 -17.46 5.45 -5.63
N ALA A 38 -18.59 5.76 -4.98
CA ALA A 38 -19.69 4.81 -4.82
C ALA A 38 -20.23 4.31 -6.17
N LYS A 39 -20.48 5.24 -7.10
CA LYS A 39 -20.91 4.89 -8.47
C LYS A 39 -19.90 4.02 -9.19
N TYR A 40 -18.61 4.35 -9.11
CA TYR A 40 -17.52 3.54 -9.69
C TYR A 40 -17.52 2.12 -9.15
N CYS A 41 -17.69 1.97 -7.83
CA CYS A 41 -17.68 0.67 -7.16
C CYS A 41 -18.98 -0.14 -7.32
N GLY A 42 -20.01 0.44 -7.91
CA GLY A 42 -21.35 -0.20 -8.04
C GLY A 42 -22.13 -0.23 -6.72
N TYR A 43 -21.85 0.70 -5.80
CA TYR A 43 -22.54 0.83 -4.52
C TYR A 43 -23.33 2.12 -4.42
N ASN A 44 -24.32 2.14 -3.52
CA ASN A 44 -24.92 3.39 -3.08
C ASN A 44 -24.11 4.03 -1.95
N THR A 45 -24.23 5.33 -1.76
CA THR A 45 -23.51 6.06 -0.72
C THR A 45 -23.86 5.63 0.69
N SER A 46 -25.10 5.18 0.93
CA SER A 46 -25.55 4.70 2.24
C SER A 46 -24.81 3.41 2.65
N MET A 47 -24.47 2.54 1.71
CA MET A 47 -23.65 1.37 1.97
C MET A 47 -22.27 1.80 2.50
N ILE A 48 -21.63 2.79 1.88
CA ILE A 48 -20.31 3.28 2.32
C ILE A 48 -20.41 3.87 3.73
N TYR A 49 -21.42 4.71 3.99
CA TYR A 49 -21.64 5.33 5.31
C TYR A 49 -21.98 4.32 6.41
N THR A 50 -22.36 3.10 6.05
CA THR A 50 -22.55 2.01 7.04
C THR A 50 -21.20 1.56 7.65
N TYR A 51 -20.10 1.66 6.90
CA TYR A 51 -18.77 1.18 7.29
C TYR A 51 -17.77 2.28 7.61
N PHE A 52 -17.97 3.48 7.09
CA PHE A 52 -17.06 4.62 7.21
C PHE A 52 -17.83 5.87 7.64
N LYS A 53 -17.23 6.61 8.55
CA LYS A 53 -17.84 7.82 9.12
C LYS A 53 -18.09 8.89 8.05
N ASP A 54 -17.10 9.10 7.19
CA ASP A 54 -17.11 10.11 6.14
C ASP A 54 -16.12 9.72 5.02
N LEU A 55 -15.95 10.60 4.04
CA LEU A 55 -15.02 10.40 2.93
C LEU A 55 -13.56 10.32 3.39
N ASP A 56 -13.19 11.11 4.39
CA ASP A 56 -11.81 11.11 4.88
C ASP A 56 -11.47 9.81 5.59
N ASP A 57 -12.39 9.31 6.41
CA ASP A 57 -12.26 8.03 7.09
C ASP A 57 -12.12 6.88 6.08
N LEU A 58 -12.93 6.90 5.01
CA LEU A 58 -12.81 5.94 3.90
C LEU A 58 -11.42 6.04 3.22
N ILE A 59 -10.97 7.24 2.87
CA ILE A 59 -9.67 7.45 2.20
C ILE A 59 -8.52 6.93 3.08
N ILE A 60 -8.51 7.29 4.36
CA ILE A 60 -7.44 6.91 5.29
C ILE A 60 -7.41 5.39 5.48
N GLN A 61 -8.53 4.78 5.87
CA GLN A 61 -8.59 3.35 6.16
C GLN A 61 -8.30 2.51 4.92
N SER A 62 -8.81 2.90 3.74
CA SER A 62 -8.52 2.18 2.51
C SER A 62 -7.06 2.32 2.06
N THR A 63 -6.45 3.49 2.26
CA THR A 63 -5.01 3.70 1.96
C THR A 63 -4.14 2.84 2.88
N GLU A 64 -4.36 2.89 4.20
CA GLU A 64 -3.61 2.08 5.17
C GLU A 64 -3.74 0.58 4.87
N TYR A 65 -4.97 0.11 4.62
CA TYR A 65 -5.21 -1.29 4.30
C TYR A 65 -4.53 -1.72 3.00
N CYS A 66 -4.72 -0.97 1.91
CA CYS A 66 -4.14 -1.33 0.62
C CYS A 66 -2.62 -1.27 0.63
N MET A 67 -2.03 -0.32 1.36
CA MET A 67 -0.57 -0.25 1.49
C MET A 67 0.00 -1.38 2.35
N SER A 68 -0.72 -1.83 3.38
CA SER A 68 -0.30 -3.03 4.12
C SER A 68 -0.28 -4.29 3.24
N LYS A 69 -1.18 -4.39 2.25
CA LYS A 69 -1.16 -5.48 1.26
C LYS A 69 0.01 -5.37 0.30
N VAL A 70 0.34 -4.17 -0.15
CA VAL A 70 1.53 -3.94 -0.99
C VAL A 70 2.80 -4.34 -0.25
N GLU A 71 2.94 -3.97 1.04
CA GLU A 71 4.05 -4.41 1.88
C GLU A 71 4.12 -5.93 2.03
N GLN A 72 2.98 -6.59 2.25
CA GLN A 72 2.92 -8.06 2.35
C GLN A 72 3.35 -8.72 1.04
N ASP A 73 2.90 -8.22 -0.10
CA ASP A 73 3.27 -8.74 -1.42
C ASP A 73 4.77 -8.56 -1.68
N PHE A 74 5.35 -7.41 -1.31
CA PHE A 74 6.79 -7.17 -1.37
C PHE A 74 7.57 -8.16 -0.50
N MET A 75 7.16 -8.32 0.76
CA MET A 75 7.81 -9.24 1.70
C MET A 75 7.69 -10.71 1.28
N ALA A 76 6.59 -11.07 0.60
CA ALA A 76 6.39 -12.42 0.07
C ALA A 76 7.35 -12.78 -1.09
N LYS A 77 7.96 -11.77 -1.72
CA LYS A 77 9.00 -11.92 -2.75
C LYS A 77 10.42 -12.04 -2.17
N ALA A 78 10.54 -12.21 -0.86
CA ALA A 78 11.83 -12.25 -0.17
C ALA A 78 12.82 -13.20 -0.85
N PRO A 79 14.07 -12.79 -1.07
CA PRO A 79 15.11 -13.65 -1.62
C PRO A 79 15.40 -14.83 -0.68
N THR A 80 15.77 -15.97 -1.25
CA THR A 80 16.04 -17.19 -0.53
C THR A 80 17.53 -17.35 -0.15
N ASP A 81 18.41 -16.76 -0.93
CA ASP A 81 19.86 -16.76 -0.78
C ASP A 81 20.49 -15.51 -1.40
N VAL A 82 21.82 -15.42 -1.40
CA VAL A 82 22.56 -14.26 -1.91
C VAL A 82 22.48 -14.13 -3.43
N GLU A 83 22.43 -15.22 -4.17
CA GLU A 83 22.32 -15.20 -5.63
C GLU A 83 20.93 -14.70 -6.04
N ASP A 84 19.90 -15.19 -5.37
CA ASP A 84 18.51 -14.73 -5.55
C ASP A 84 18.32 -13.25 -5.14
N LEU A 85 19.12 -12.77 -4.17
CA LEU A 85 19.10 -11.36 -3.76
C LEU A 85 19.43 -10.41 -4.92
N TRP A 86 20.42 -10.71 -5.74
CA TRP A 86 20.80 -9.83 -6.87
C TRP A 86 19.69 -9.79 -7.91
N ARG A 87 19.12 -10.94 -8.26
CA ARG A 87 17.95 -10.99 -9.15
C ARG A 87 16.75 -10.23 -8.57
N PHE A 88 16.51 -10.39 -7.27
CA PHE A 88 15.43 -9.65 -6.60
C PHE A 88 15.64 -8.13 -6.67
N ILE A 89 16.86 -7.63 -6.49
CA ILE A 89 17.17 -6.20 -6.59
C ILE A 89 16.87 -5.67 -8.00
N ASP A 90 17.24 -6.41 -9.04
CA ASP A 90 17.03 -6.01 -10.42
C ASP A 90 15.54 -6.02 -10.84
N GLU A 91 14.78 -7.02 -10.38
CA GLU A 91 13.42 -7.23 -10.87
C GLU A 91 12.34 -6.51 -10.04
N ILE A 92 12.57 -6.32 -8.73
CA ILE A 92 11.50 -5.89 -7.81
C ILE A 92 10.96 -4.49 -8.09
N PRO A 93 11.74 -3.48 -8.55
CA PRO A 93 11.20 -2.18 -8.89
C PRO A 93 10.17 -2.24 -10.01
N TYR A 94 10.46 -2.98 -11.07
CA TYR A 94 9.57 -3.15 -12.23
C TYR A 94 8.31 -3.93 -11.85
N TRP A 95 8.48 -5.07 -11.19
CA TRP A 95 7.35 -5.86 -10.70
C TRP A 95 6.43 -5.07 -9.77
N THR A 96 7.02 -4.27 -8.87
CA THR A 96 6.25 -3.45 -7.94
C THR A 96 5.48 -2.35 -8.67
N ALA A 97 6.10 -1.69 -9.65
CA ALA A 97 5.46 -0.64 -10.43
C ALA A 97 4.33 -1.20 -11.30
N GLU A 98 4.55 -2.32 -11.97
CA GLU A 98 3.54 -2.99 -12.79
C GLU A 98 2.33 -3.40 -11.95
N LYS A 99 2.57 -4.08 -10.82
CA LYS A 99 1.50 -4.60 -9.97
C LYS A 99 0.82 -3.54 -9.12
N HIS A 100 1.56 -2.56 -8.62
CA HIS A 100 1.12 -1.64 -7.57
C HIS A 100 1.30 -0.15 -7.88
N GLY A 101 1.77 0.22 -9.08
CA GLY A 101 2.11 1.60 -9.43
C GLY A 101 0.98 2.60 -9.16
N LYS A 102 -0.25 2.28 -9.56
CA LYS A 102 -1.43 3.14 -9.31
C LYS A 102 -1.69 3.33 -7.79
N LYS A 103 -1.47 2.28 -7.00
CA LYS A 103 -1.64 2.34 -5.53
C LYS A 103 -0.59 3.23 -4.88
N TYR A 104 0.67 3.15 -5.33
CA TYR A 104 1.73 4.04 -4.86
C TYR A 104 1.46 5.50 -5.21
N ARG A 105 1.06 5.79 -6.45
CA ARG A 105 0.70 7.16 -6.87
C ARG A 105 -0.40 7.75 -5.99
N LEU A 106 -1.45 6.98 -5.74
CA LEU A 106 -2.54 7.43 -4.86
C LEU A 106 -2.08 7.61 -3.42
N MET A 107 -1.28 6.67 -2.87
CA MET A 107 -0.72 6.79 -1.52
C MET A 107 0.06 8.10 -1.36
N TYR A 108 0.89 8.45 -2.34
CA TYR A 108 1.64 9.70 -2.30
C TYR A 108 0.72 10.92 -2.31
N GLN A 109 -0.32 10.93 -3.15
CA GLN A 109 -1.31 12.00 -3.17
C GLN A 109 -2.01 12.15 -1.81
N VAL A 110 -2.38 11.03 -1.16
CA VAL A 110 -3.02 11.05 0.16
C VAL A 110 -2.04 11.53 1.23
N TYR A 111 -0.88 10.90 1.37
CA TYR A 111 0.03 11.17 2.50
C TYR A 111 0.82 12.48 2.39
N THR A 112 0.93 13.06 1.20
CA THR A 112 1.50 14.40 1.01
C THR A 112 0.45 15.52 1.07
N HIS A 113 -0.84 15.18 1.00
CA HIS A 113 -1.90 16.16 1.13
C HIS A 113 -1.93 16.76 2.56
N PRO A 114 -1.98 18.08 2.73
CA PRO A 114 -1.92 18.73 4.05
C PRO A 114 -2.91 18.15 5.07
N LYS A 115 -4.12 17.81 4.64
CA LYS A 115 -5.19 17.25 5.47
C LYS A 115 -4.86 15.88 6.08
N TYR A 116 -4.06 15.05 5.39
CA TYR A 116 -3.77 13.67 5.80
C TYR A 116 -2.31 13.46 6.21
N ARG A 117 -1.52 14.52 6.28
CA ARG A 117 -0.08 14.47 6.54
C ARG A 117 0.29 13.70 7.81
N ASP A 118 -0.48 13.88 8.88
CA ASP A 118 -0.21 13.22 10.17
C ASP A 118 -0.39 11.70 10.07
N TYR A 119 -1.36 11.25 9.29
CA TYR A 119 -1.54 9.82 9.00
C TYR A 119 -0.37 9.25 8.21
N GLY A 120 0.10 9.97 7.19
CA GLY A 120 1.28 9.59 6.43
C GLY A 120 2.53 9.48 7.30
N GLN A 121 2.76 10.46 8.18
CA GLN A 121 3.90 10.42 9.12
C GLN A 121 3.80 9.23 10.09
N LYS A 122 2.62 8.93 10.62
CA LYS A 122 2.38 7.77 11.49
C LYS A 122 2.62 6.46 10.74
N PHE A 123 2.13 6.35 9.52
CA PHE A 123 2.33 5.18 8.67
C PHE A 123 3.83 4.92 8.45
N PHE A 124 4.60 5.92 8.02
CA PHE A 124 6.04 5.77 7.75
C PHE A 124 6.88 5.47 9.00
N LYS A 125 6.50 5.95 10.18
CA LYS A 125 7.14 5.52 11.44
C LYS A 125 6.96 4.02 11.70
N GLY A 126 5.79 3.46 11.37
CA GLY A 126 5.55 2.02 11.48
C GLY A 126 6.29 1.20 10.42
N VAL A 127 6.50 1.77 9.22
CA VAL A 127 7.28 1.12 8.13
C VAL A 127 8.70 0.82 8.58
N ASP A 128 9.38 1.76 9.22
CA ASP A 128 10.76 1.59 9.69
C ASP A 128 10.90 0.33 10.58
N GLN A 129 10.02 0.18 11.54
CA GLN A 129 10.02 -0.99 12.42
C GLN A 129 9.76 -2.29 11.65
N ARG A 130 8.75 -2.31 10.78
CA ARG A 130 8.38 -3.52 10.02
C ARG A 130 9.50 -3.99 9.09
N TYR A 131 10.18 -3.07 8.42
CA TYR A 131 11.29 -3.42 7.54
C TYR A 131 12.55 -3.82 8.30
N THR A 132 12.79 -3.25 9.49
CA THR A 132 13.85 -3.73 10.37
C THR A 132 13.60 -5.18 10.82
N GLU A 133 12.37 -5.52 11.22
CA GLU A 133 12.00 -6.90 11.56
C GLU A 133 12.09 -7.85 10.35
N TYR A 134 11.76 -7.37 9.16
CA TYR A 134 11.93 -8.11 7.93
C TYR A 134 13.42 -8.38 7.63
N ALA A 135 14.29 -7.37 7.77
CA ALA A 135 15.72 -7.51 7.60
C ALA A 135 16.34 -8.53 8.57
N LYS A 136 15.90 -8.57 9.84
CA LYS A 136 16.31 -9.58 10.81
C LYS A 136 15.96 -11.01 10.37
N LYS A 137 14.79 -11.20 9.75
CA LYS A 137 14.39 -12.51 9.19
C LYS A 137 15.26 -12.90 7.99
N LEU A 138 15.67 -11.94 7.16
CA LEU A 138 16.56 -12.18 6.03
C LEU A 138 17.98 -12.47 6.46
N GLU A 139 18.49 -11.91 7.55
CA GLU A 139 19.83 -12.17 8.08
C GLU A 139 20.11 -13.67 8.22
N GLY A 140 19.15 -14.43 8.77
CA GLY A 140 19.28 -15.88 8.93
C GLY A 140 19.34 -16.66 7.61
N LYS A 141 18.83 -16.10 6.52
CA LYS A 141 18.83 -16.72 5.19
C LYS A 141 20.04 -16.31 4.36
N LEU A 142 20.39 -15.05 4.40
CA LEU A 142 21.41 -14.46 3.54
C LEU A 142 22.81 -14.42 4.16
N GLY A 143 22.91 -14.61 5.48
CA GLY A 143 24.19 -14.44 6.20
C GLY A 143 24.70 -12.98 6.22
N ILE A 144 23.85 -12.02 5.87
CA ILE A 144 24.19 -10.59 5.86
C ILE A 144 23.55 -9.92 7.09
N PRO A 145 24.33 -9.21 7.94
CA PRO A 145 23.79 -8.54 9.12
C PRO A 145 22.63 -7.61 8.81
N TYR A 146 21.54 -7.69 9.60
CA TYR A 146 20.34 -6.90 9.37
C TYR A 146 20.59 -5.38 9.35
N GLN A 147 21.62 -4.90 10.07
CA GLN A 147 22.03 -3.50 10.09
C GLN A 147 22.50 -3.02 8.70
N LYS A 148 23.00 -3.94 7.85
CA LYS A 148 23.35 -3.66 6.45
C LYS A 148 22.16 -3.86 5.52
N LEU A 149 21.29 -4.82 5.80
CA LEU A 149 20.11 -5.11 5.00
C LEU A 149 19.04 -4.03 5.13
N THR A 150 18.80 -3.50 6.33
CA THR A 150 17.76 -2.48 6.56
C THR A 150 17.92 -1.26 5.65
N PRO A 151 19.07 -0.56 5.56
CA PRO A 151 19.23 0.56 4.64
C PRO A 151 19.10 0.16 3.17
N LEU A 152 19.53 -1.04 2.76
CA LEU A 152 19.34 -1.54 1.39
C LEU A 152 17.87 -1.73 1.05
N ILE A 153 17.07 -2.28 1.97
CA ILE A 153 15.62 -2.42 1.80
C ILE A 153 14.97 -1.05 1.60
N PHE A 154 15.36 -0.04 2.39
CA PHE A 154 14.83 1.32 2.23
C PHE A 154 15.21 1.97 0.90
N ILE A 155 16.44 1.78 0.43
CA ILE A 155 16.87 2.26 -0.87
C ILE A 155 16.07 1.59 -1.97
N LEU A 156 15.91 0.27 -1.91
CA LEU A 156 15.19 -0.52 -2.89
C LEU A 156 13.70 -0.13 -2.96
N ILE A 157 13.05 0.09 -1.82
CA ILE A 157 11.66 0.56 -1.79
C ILE A 157 11.53 1.94 -2.41
N ARG A 158 12.51 2.84 -2.20
CA ARG A 158 12.50 4.14 -2.89
C ARG A 158 12.67 4.01 -4.39
N ALA A 159 13.48 3.06 -4.87
CA ALA A 159 13.57 2.73 -6.29
C ALA A 159 12.22 2.23 -6.83
N CYS A 160 11.56 1.29 -6.14
CA CYS A 160 10.23 0.81 -6.50
C CYS A 160 9.21 1.94 -6.60
N VAL A 161 9.22 2.84 -5.62
CA VAL A 161 8.31 3.99 -5.58
C VAL A 161 8.61 4.97 -6.70
N HIS A 162 9.90 5.29 -6.93
CA HIS A 162 10.29 6.20 -8.00
C HIS A 162 9.82 5.68 -9.36
N TYR A 163 10.13 4.42 -9.68
CA TYR A 163 9.68 3.80 -10.92
C TYR A 163 8.14 3.79 -11.04
N ALA A 164 7.43 3.50 -9.95
CA ALA A 164 5.97 3.54 -9.92
C ALA A 164 5.37 4.94 -10.16
N LEU A 165 6.09 6.01 -9.76
CA LEU A 165 5.62 7.40 -9.92
C LEU A 165 5.95 7.97 -11.29
N PHE A 166 7.11 7.68 -11.83
CA PHE A 166 7.66 8.36 -13.00
C PHE A 166 7.77 7.46 -14.23
N GLU A 167 7.62 6.15 -14.06
CA GLU A 167 7.78 5.14 -15.13
C GLU A 167 9.15 5.27 -15.84
N ASP A 168 10.15 5.74 -15.10
CA ASP A 168 11.47 6.06 -15.61
C ASP A 168 12.48 4.98 -15.20
N GLU A 169 13.36 4.61 -16.11
CA GLU A 169 14.43 3.66 -15.84
C GLU A 169 15.50 4.31 -14.95
N PHE A 170 15.86 3.63 -13.89
CA PHE A 170 16.78 4.14 -12.87
C PHE A 170 18.26 3.98 -13.27
N TYR A 171 18.55 3.27 -14.38
CA TYR A 171 19.89 2.86 -14.78
C TYR A 171 20.22 3.31 -16.19
#